data_985ce20482df371a0e9670ffdcc67d0a
#
_entry.id   985ce20482df371a0e9670ffdcc67d0a
#
_cell.length_a   1.000
_cell.length_b   1.000
_cell.length_c   1.000
_cell.angle_alpha   90.00
_cell.angle_beta   90.00
_cell.angle_gamma   90.00
#
_symmetry.space_group_name_H-M   'P 1'
#
loop_
_entity.id
_entity.type
_entity.pdbx_description
1 polymer ?
#
loop_
_entity_poly.entity_id
_entity_poly.type
_entity_poly.pdbx_seq_one_letter_code
_entity_poly.pdbx_strand_id
1 'polypeptide(L)'
;MKLRNILLSGVMALSCLTASAQDAPKTEYVFNPHWYVQGQIGAQYTLGEVKFGDLVSPNIQLGVGRQFTPVWGARFSINAWQSKGGINNFDKGMNIGKDKFSWKYIAPEIDGTLNLTNALFGYNPTRTVNVGLMAGIGLNIGFSNDEAINLANADHQSVSFNHGSENFAYVWDGSKVRLVGRLGANVDFRINDAFSLGIEVNANVLSDHYNSKKAGNGDWYFNALVGVRYNIGKTYSTRTITPPAPVEKIVERIVEKIVEVPAKTDERVKGGKLRREVFFTIGKNKISQDGFNKIQEVVDFMKKYPEATVTVTGYADRGTGSAKFNDRIAARRADVVETELVNRGIARDRIIKSSKGSRVQPFNDNDMNRVTICIAEDKI
;
A
#
# COMPACT_ATOMS: atom_id res chain seq x y z
N MET A 1 -31.75 46.53 -25.09
CA MET A 1 -31.47 46.92 -23.69
C MET A 1 -32.09 45.97 -22.67
N LYS A 2 -32.01 44.64 -22.85
CA LYS A 2 -32.60 43.62 -21.93
C LYS A 2 -31.74 42.40 -21.64
N LEU A 3 -30.50 42.28 -22.18
CA LEU A 3 -29.61 41.17 -21.91
C LEU A 3 -28.54 41.48 -20.83
N ARG A 4 -28.36 42.73 -20.41
CA ARG A 4 -27.31 43.13 -19.45
C ARG A 4 -27.72 42.97 -17.98
N ASN A 5 -29.03 42.86 -17.70
CA ASN A 5 -29.56 42.76 -16.33
C ASN A 5 -29.75 41.29 -15.87
N ILE A 6 -29.65 40.29 -16.77
CA ILE A 6 -29.78 38.88 -16.41
C ILE A 6 -28.42 38.30 -15.96
N LEU A 7 -27.30 38.88 -16.38
CA LEU A 7 -25.95 38.46 -15.97
C LEU A 7 -25.51 38.96 -14.58
N LEU A 8 -26.12 40.07 -14.09
CA LEU A 8 -25.78 40.58 -12.74
C LEU A 8 -26.58 39.88 -11.63
N SER A 9 -27.72 39.31 -11.90
CA SER A 9 -28.51 38.56 -10.91
C SER A 9 -28.02 37.12 -10.72
N GLY A 10 -27.29 36.56 -11.68
CA GLY A 10 -26.68 35.22 -11.58
C GLY A 10 -25.39 35.16 -10.74
N VAL A 11 -24.66 36.26 -10.62
CA VAL A 11 -23.42 36.34 -9.89
C VAL A 11 -23.62 36.60 -8.38
N MET A 12 -24.71 37.23 -7.99
CA MET A 12 -25.05 37.43 -6.57
C MET A 12 -25.66 36.22 -5.88
N ALA A 13 -26.21 35.26 -6.63
CA ALA A 13 -26.76 34.02 -6.02
C ALA A 13 -25.71 32.96 -5.77
N LEU A 14 -24.46 33.08 -6.35
CA LEU A 14 -23.39 32.12 -6.15
C LEU A 14 -22.44 32.47 -5.00
N SER A 15 -22.55 33.70 -4.47
CA SER A 15 -21.73 34.16 -3.35
C SER A 15 -22.33 33.90 -1.95
N CYS A 16 -23.57 33.44 -1.87
CA CYS A 16 -24.23 33.10 -0.59
C CYS A 16 -24.22 31.60 -0.25
N LEU A 17 -23.63 30.73 -1.09
CA LEU A 17 -23.58 29.29 -0.84
C LEU A 17 -22.21 28.80 -0.31
N THR A 18 -21.25 29.68 0.00
CA THR A 18 -19.95 29.32 0.55
C THR A 18 -19.81 29.54 2.07
N ALA A 19 -20.88 29.92 2.74
CA ALA A 19 -20.87 30.13 4.19
C ALA A 19 -21.77 29.08 4.86
N SER A 20 -21.28 27.86 4.96
CA SER A 20 -21.51 26.84 5.99
C SER A 20 -21.28 25.42 5.47
N ALA A 21 -20.13 25.15 4.87
CA ALA A 21 -19.58 23.81 4.91
C ALA A 21 -18.85 23.66 6.25
N GLN A 22 -19.59 23.62 7.33
CA GLN A 22 -19.06 23.26 8.63
C GLN A 22 -18.66 21.80 8.56
N ASP A 23 -17.39 21.52 8.76
CA ASP A 23 -16.76 20.21 8.61
C ASP A 23 -17.56 19.10 9.31
N ALA A 24 -18.28 18.31 8.53
CA ALA A 24 -18.88 17.08 9.02
C ALA A 24 -17.77 16.17 9.60
N PRO A 25 -18.05 15.39 10.64
CA PRO A 25 -17.08 14.47 11.23
C PRO A 25 -16.43 13.62 10.13
N LYS A 26 -15.11 13.73 9.95
CA LYS A 26 -14.39 12.99 8.93
C LYS A 26 -14.08 11.60 9.45
N THR A 27 -14.57 10.58 8.75
CA THR A 27 -14.22 9.19 9.05
C THR A 27 -12.85 8.87 8.44
N GLU A 28 -11.89 8.50 9.26
CA GLU A 28 -10.59 7.98 8.86
C GLU A 28 -10.60 6.46 8.95
N TYR A 29 -10.07 5.80 7.91
CA TYR A 29 -9.91 4.34 7.89
C TYR A 29 -8.50 3.96 8.35
N VAL A 30 -8.42 3.12 9.37
CA VAL A 30 -7.17 2.58 9.90
C VAL A 30 -7.03 1.13 9.45
N PHE A 31 -5.94 0.81 8.77
CA PHE A 31 -5.66 -0.55 8.29
C PHE A 31 -5.38 -1.50 9.46
N ASN A 32 -5.98 -2.71 9.42
CA ASN A 32 -5.67 -3.80 10.32
C ASN A 32 -4.95 -4.92 9.57
N PRO A 33 -3.74 -5.34 9.98
CA PRO A 33 -3.10 -6.53 9.42
C PRO A 33 -3.98 -7.77 9.61
N HIS A 34 -4.21 -8.52 8.52
CA HIS A 34 -5.15 -9.64 8.54
C HIS A 34 -4.67 -10.81 7.68
N TRP A 35 -5.15 -12.00 7.99
CA TRP A 35 -5.00 -13.18 7.18
C TRP A 35 -6.12 -13.29 6.16
N TYR A 36 -5.86 -13.99 5.06
CA TYR A 36 -6.88 -14.37 4.10
C TYR A 36 -6.62 -15.77 3.56
N VAL A 37 -7.68 -16.42 3.09
CA VAL A 37 -7.63 -17.64 2.30
C VAL A 37 -8.24 -17.38 0.94
N GLN A 38 -7.76 -18.06 -0.09
CA GLN A 38 -8.32 -17.96 -1.43
C GLN A 38 -8.37 -19.31 -2.13
N GLY A 39 -9.42 -19.51 -2.93
CA GLY A 39 -9.58 -20.66 -3.82
C GLY A 39 -9.83 -20.15 -5.24
N GLN A 40 -9.11 -20.70 -6.20
CA GLN A 40 -9.17 -20.27 -7.60
C GLN A 40 -9.16 -21.46 -8.52
N ILE A 41 -9.90 -21.36 -9.64
CA ILE A 41 -9.93 -22.33 -10.74
C ILE A 41 -9.69 -21.61 -12.05
N GLY A 42 -9.21 -22.33 -13.04
CA GLY A 42 -8.97 -21.71 -14.35
C GLY A 42 -8.27 -22.62 -15.32
N ALA A 43 -7.44 -22.01 -16.14
CA ALA A 43 -6.70 -22.67 -17.18
C ALA A 43 -5.20 -22.38 -17.07
N GLN A 44 -4.41 -23.37 -17.45
CA GLN A 44 -2.98 -23.27 -17.67
C GLN A 44 -2.68 -23.44 -19.14
N TYR A 45 -1.74 -22.66 -19.64
CA TYR A 45 -1.12 -22.81 -20.95
C TYR A 45 0.38 -23.08 -20.78
N THR A 46 0.85 -24.24 -21.23
CA THR A 46 2.29 -24.52 -21.30
C THR A 46 2.82 -24.06 -22.65
N LEU A 47 3.87 -23.24 -22.64
CA LEU A 47 4.48 -22.78 -23.88
C LEU A 47 5.10 -23.95 -24.66
N GLY A 48 4.73 -24.10 -25.92
CA GLY A 48 5.19 -25.23 -26.75
C GLY A 48 4.95 -24.97 -28.24
N GLU A 49 5.31 -25.95 -29.06
CA GLU A 49 5.39 -25.83 -30.52
C GLU A 49 4.09 -26.17 -31.27
N VAL A 50 3.11 -26.79 -30.55
CA VAL A 50 1.81 -27.13 -31.18
C VAL A 50 0.79 -26.03 -30.94
N LYS A 51 -0.41 -26.18 -31.51
CA LYS A 51 -1.47 -25.16 -31.42
C LYS A 51 -1.82 -24.80 -29.98
N PHE A 52 -2.02 -23.52 -29.70
CA PHE A 52 -2.38 -22.99 -28.37
C PHE A 52 -3.46 -23.80 -27.67
N GLY A 53 -4.59 -24.06 -28.34
CA GLY A 53 -5.71 -24.81 -27.74
C GLY A 53 -5.38 -26.25 -27.31
N ASP A 54 -4.37 -26.86 -27.93
CA ASP A 54 -3.92 -28.22 -27.60
C ASP A 54 -3.09 -28.25 -26.32
N LEU A 55 -2.47 -27.14 -25.94
CA LEU A 55 -1.61 -26.98 -24.76
C LEU A 55 -2.33 -26.39 -23.55
N VAL A 56 -3.60 -26.03 -23.69
CA VAL A 56 -4.41 -25.56 -22.57
C VAL A 56 -4.90 -26.75 -21.73
N SER A 57 -4.80 -26.62 -20.42
CA SER A 57 -5.19 -27.61 -19.43
C SER A 57 -5.91 -26.97 -18.25
N PRO A 58 -6.72 -27.71 -17.48
CA PRO A 58 -7.35 -27.18 -16.27
C PRO A 58 -6.33 -26.89 -15.18
N ASN A 59 -6.64 -25.88 -14.37
CA ASN A 59 -5.78 -25.43 -13.27
C ASN A 59 -6.61 -25.10 -12.03
N ILE A 60 -6.06 -25.37 -10.85
CA ILE A 60 -6.63 -25.04 -9.55
C ILE A 60 -5.54 -24.45 -8.66
N GLN A 61 -5.88 -23.47 -7.84
CA GLN A 61 -4.97 -22.88 -6.87
C GLN A 61 -5.68 -22.68 -5.53
N LEU A 62 -5.02 -23.08 -4.45
CA LEU A 62 -5.44 -22.78 -3.08
C LEU A 62 -4.33 -21.95 -2.44
N GLY A 63 -4.69 -20.91 -1.69
CA GLY A 63 -3.72 -20.04 -1.06
C GLY A 63 -4.15 -19.54 0.31
N VAL A 64 -3.16 -19.31 1.16
CA VAL A 64 -3.29 -18.57 2.41
C VAL A 64 -2.29 -17.45 2.41
N GLY A 65 -2.72 -16.25 2.75
CA GLY A 65 -1.83 -15.08 2.76
C GLY A 65 -2.07 -14.17 3.95
N ARG A 66 -1.15 -13.27 4.16
CA ARG A 66 -1.25 -12.23 5.17
C ARG A 66 -0.94 -10.87 4.56
N GLN A 67 -1.85 -9.94 4.76
CA GLN A 67 -1.62 -8.54 4.45
C GLN A 67 -1.01 -7.86 5.68
N PHE A 68 0.24 -7.39 5.55
CA PHE A 68 0.99 -6.76 6.66
C PHE A 68 0.74 -5.27 6.75
N THR A 69 0.63 -4.62 5.60
CA THR A 69 0.39 -3.18 5.43
C THR A 69 -0.68 -2.96 4.36
N PRO A 70 -1.21 -1.76 4.18
CA PRO A 70 -2.12 -1.47 3.05
C PRO A 70 -1.58 -1.86 1.68
N VAL A 71 -0.24 -1.92 1.54
CA VAL A 71 0.46 -2.10 0.26
C VAL A 71 1.10 -3.49 0.15
N TRP A 72 1.72 -4.00 1.21
CA TRP A 72 2.53 -5.22 1.17
C TRP A 72 1.89 -6.38 1.91
N GLY A 73 1.97 -7.56 1.31
CA GLY A 73 1.57 -8.84 1.89
C GLY A 73 2.48 -9.99 1.43
N ALA A 74 2.19 -11.18 1.91
CA ALA A 74 2.78 -12.41 1.43
C ALA A 74 1.69 -13.50 1.32
N ARG A 75 1.92 -14.47 0.43
CA ARG A 75 1.01 -15.58 0.18
C ARG A 75 1.81 -16.87 0.03
N PHE A 76 1.34 -17.93 0.68
CA PHE A 76 1.67 -19.31 0.33
C PHE A 76 0.54 -19.87 -0.51
N SER A 77 0.85 -20.53 -1.62
CA SER A 77 -0.15 -21.15 -2.48
C SER A 77 0.30 -22.53 -2.94
N ILE A 78 -0.68 -23.39 -3.24
CA ILE A 78 -0.47 -24.66 -3.91
C ILE A 78 -1.25 -24.58 -5.21
N ASN A 79 -0.53 -24.64 -6.32
CA ASN A 79 -1.07 -24.67 -7.67
C ASN A 79 -0.96 -26.10 -8.23
N ALA A 80 -1.95 -26.57 -8.95
CA ALA A 80 -1.99 -27.91 -9.51
C ALA A 80 -2.86 -27.90 -10.77
N TRP A 81 -2.70 -28.83 -11.53
CA TRP A 81 -3.30 -30.07 -11.90
C TRP A 81 -2.54 -30.72 -13.04
N GLN A 82 -2.64 -30.18 -14.29
CA GLN A 82 -2.12 -30.81 -15.51
C GLN A 82 -1.36 -29.79 -16.35
N SER A 83 -0.24 -30.22 -16.92
CA SER A 83 0.45 -29.55 -17.99
C SER A 83 0.40 -30.40 -19.26
N LYS A 84 0.55 -29.75 -20.39
CA LYS A 84 0.55 -30.42 -21.71
C LYS A 84 1.76 -29.99 -22.53
N GLY A 85 2.28 -30.93 -23.30
CA GLY A 85 3.31 -30.70 -24.30
C GLY A 85 2.89 -31.29 -25.65
N GLY A 86 3.64 -30.97 -26.67
CA GLY A 86 3.43 -31.55 -28.00
C GLY A 86 4.64 -31.39 -28.87
N ILE A 87 4.68 -32.15 -29.97
CA ILE A 87 5.73 -32.14 -30.98
C ILE A 87 5.12 -31.72 -32.29
N ASN A 88 5.78 -30.81 -32.98
CA ASN A 88 5.41 -30.45 -34.35
C ASN A 88 6.13 -31.39 -35.34
N ASN A 89 5.40 -32.36 -35.87
CA ASN A 89 5.96 -33.36 -36.78
C ASN A 89 6.17 -32.88 -38.23
N PHE A 90 5.72 -31.67 -38.57
CA PHE A 90 5.76 -31.19 -39.94
C PHE A 90 7.16 -31.03 -40.52
N ASP A 91 8.16 -30.73 -39.70
CA ASP A 91 9.52 -30.45 -40.17
C ASP A 91 10.43 -31.68 -40.28
N LYS A 92 10.02 -32.87 -39.80
CA LYS A 92 10.91 -34.02 -39.68
C LYS A 92 10.41 -35.34 -40.34
N GLY A 93 9.30 -35.30 -41.08
CA GLY A 93 8.82 -36.46 -41.84
C GLY A 93 8.37 -37.68 -41.01
N MET A 94 8.14 -37.51 -39.72
CA MET A 94 7.68 -38.56 -38.82
C MET A 94 6.15 -38.59 -38.73
N ASN A 95 5.58 -39.73 -39.08
CA ASN A 95 4.15 -39.97 -38.98
C ASN A 95 3.85 -40.66 -37.65
N ILE A 96 4.02 -39.96 -36.50
CA ILE A 96 3.66 -40.46 -35.18
C ILE A 96 2.19 -40.12 -34.94
N GLY A 97 1.35 -41.14 -34.66
CA GLY A 97 -0.10 -41.00 -34.58
C GLY A 97 -0.65 -40.15 -33.44
N LYS A 98 0.20 -39.65 -32.53
CA LYS A 98 -0.11 -38.66 -31.51
C LYS A 98 1.10 -37.74 -31.34
N ASP A 99 0.87 -36.45 -31.44
CA ASP A 99 1.85 -35.41 -31.28
C ASP A 99 1.73 -34.64 -29.94
N LYS A 100 0.86 -35.10 -29.03
CA LYS A 100 0.52 -34.44 -27.78
C LYS A 100 0.65 -35.39 -26.60
N PHE A 101 1.09 -34.85 -25.48
CA PHE A 101 1.23 -35.58 -24.22
C PHE A 101 0.91 -34.65 -23.05
N SER A 102 0.63 -35.27 -21.89
CA SER A 102 0.33 -34.56 -20.67
C SER A 102 1.03 -35.20 -19.46
N TRP A 103 1.22 -34.40 -18.45
CA TRP A 103 1.68 -34.83 -17.13
C TRP A 103 0.94 -34.07 -16.05
N LYS A 104 1.03 -34.55 -14.83
CA LYS A 104 0.45 -33.88 -13.66
C LYS A 104 1.52 -33.22 -12.84
N TYR A 105 1.12 -32.19 -12.07
CA TYR A 105 2.02 -31.51 -11.15
C TYR A 105 1.31 -30.95 -9.93
N ILE A 106 2.07 -30.70 -8.87
CA ILE A 106 1.72 -29.90 -7.71
C ILE A 106 2.86 -28.92 -7.48
N ALA A 107 2.52 -27.63 -7.32
CA ALA A 107 3.50 -26.57 -7.12
C ALA A 107 3.18 -25.77 -5.87
N PRO A 108 3.83 -26.06 -4.71
CA PRO A 108 3.86 -25.17 -3.56
C PRO A 108 4.77 -23.96 -3.85
N GLU A 109 4.26 -22.75 -3.57
CA GLU A 109 4.89 -21.48 -3.92
C GLU A 109 4.70 -20.44 -2.82
N ILE A 110 5.66 -19.53 -2.69
CA ILE A 110 5.61 -18.37 -1.80
C ILE A 110 5.75 -17.12 -2.64
N ASP A 111 4.77 -16.22 -2.54
CA ASP A 111 4.72 -14.95 -3.26
C ASP A 111 4.82 -13.78 -2.28
N GLY A 112 5.60 -12.75 -2.63
CA GLY A 112 5.42 -11.40 -2.15
C GLY A 112 4.31 -10.72 -2.96
N THR A 113 3.38 -10.04 -2.29
CA THR A 113 2.24 -9.37 -2.94
C THR A 113 2.27 -7.87 -2.71
N LEU A 114 1.96 -7.10 -3.75
CA LEU A 114 1.90 -5.65 -3.76
C LEU A 114 0.50 -5.20 -4.19
N ASN A 115 -0.23 -4.48 -3.34
CA ASN A 115 -1.44 -3.79 -3.77
C ASN A 115 -1.05 -2.49 -4.49
N LEU A 116 -1.02 -2.53 -5.82
CA LEU A 116 -0.62 -1.42 -6.66
C LEU A 116 -1.57 -0.24 -6.54
N THR A 117 -2.87 -0.51 -6.41
CA THR A 117 -3.88 0.53 -6.28
C THR A 117 -3.70 1.33 -4.99
N ASN A 118 -3.43 0.67 -3.86
CA ASN A 118 -3.16 1.35 -2.60
C ASN A 118 -1.80 2.08 -2.61
N ALA A 119 -0.80 1.56 -3.33
CA ALA A 119 0.50 2.20 -3.47
C ALA A 119 0.41 3.53 -4.23
N LEU A 120 -0.42 3.59 -5.28
CA LEU A 120 -0.55 4.76 -6.16
C LEU A 120 -1.60 5.78 -5.65
N PHE A 121 -2.73 5.31 -5.11
CA PHE A 121 -3.90 6.14 -4.80
C PHE A 121 -4.21 6.22 -3.30
N GLY A 122 -3.34 5.70 -2.44
CA GLY A 122 -3.55 5.64 -1.00
C GLY A 122 -4.56 4.57 -0.56
N TYR A 123 -4.59 4.32 0.75
CA TYR A 123 -5.43 3.29 1.34
C TYR A 123 -6.91 3.70 1.36
N ASN A 124 -7.76 2.87 0.79
CA ASN A 124 -9.21 2.97 0.88
C ASN A 124 -9.82 1.57 0.96
N PRO A 125 -10.31 1.12 2.15
CA PRO A 125 -10.84 -0.23 2.34
C PRO A 125 -12.19 -0.46 1.67
N THR A 126 -12.90 0.59 1.28
CA THR A 126 -14.20 0.50 0.61
C THR A 126 -14.09 0.51 -0.92
N ARG A 127 -12.87 0.59 -1.45
CA ARG A 127 -12.64 0.60 -2.89
C ARG A 127 -13.13 -0.71 -3.52
N THR A 128 -13.94 -0.60 -4.58
CA THR A 128 -14.56 -1.75 -5.26
C THR A 128 -13.54 -2.56 -6.03
N VAL A 129 -12.57 -1.92 -6.70
CA VAL A 129 -11.57 -2.58 -7.54
C VAL A 129 -10.18 -2.32 -7.01
N ASN A 130 -9.41 -3.38 -6.80
CA ASN A 130 -8.00 -3.33 -6.44
C ASN A 130 -7.17 -4.12 -7.45
N VAL A 131 -6.06 -3.53 -7.88
CA VAL A 131 -5.08 -4.17 -8.75
C VAL A 131 -3.85 -4.50 -7.92
N GLY A 132 -3.34 -5.71 -8.06
CA GLY A 132 -2.15 -6.18 -7.37
C GLY A 132 -1.12 -6.78 -8.33
N LEU A 133 0.11 -6.83 -7.85
CA LEU A 133 1.22 -7.54 -8.46
C LEU A 133 1.75 -8.57 -7.48
N MET A 134 2.36 -9.64 -8.00
CA MET A 134 3.01 -10.64 -7.20
C MET A 134 4.30 -11.14 -7.86
N ALA A 135 5.26 -11.50 -7.03
CA ALA A 135 6.47 -12.18 -7.45
C ALA A 135 6.83 -13.23 -6.42
N GLY A 136 7.22 -14.40 -6.85
CA GLY A 136 7.48 -15.51 -5.95
C GLY A 136 8.41 -16.57 -6.52
N ILE A 137 8.69 -17.52 -5.66
CA ILE A 137 9.45 -18.74 -5.96
C ILE A 137 8.74 -19.94 -5.36
N GLY A 138 8.98 -21.11 -5.92
CA GLY A 138 8.42 -22.34 -5.40
C GLY A 138 9.07 -23.58 -5.97
N LEU A 139 8.42 -24.70 -5.73
CA LEU A 139 8.81 -25.99 -6.29
C LEU A 139 7.68 -26.50 -7.18
N ASN A 140 8.02 -27.06 -8.32
CA ASN A 140 7.08 -27.79 -9.17
C ASN A 140 7.45 -29.28 -9.12
N ILE A 141 6.53 -30.08 -8.62
CA ILE A 141 6.66 -31.54 -8.49
C ILE A 141 5.84 -32.16 -9.61
N GLY A 142 6.49 -32.51 -10.71
CA GLY A 142 5.88 -33.16 -11.86
C GLY A 142 5.84 -34.67 -11.68
N PHE A 143 4.76 -35.32 -12.12
CA PHE A 143 4.56 -36.79 -12.09
C PHE A 143 3.58 -37.24 -13.19
N SER A 144 3.48 -38.58 -13.41
CA SER A 144 2.60 -39.18 -14.43
C SER A 144 2.92 -38.69 -15.86
N ASN A 145 4.20 -38.83 -16.25
CA ASN A 145 4.69 -38.41 -17.59
C ASN A 145 4.68 -39.58 -18.61
N ASP A 146 3.86 -40.57 -18.40
CA ASP A 146 3.82 -41.84 -19.18
C ASP A 146 3.54 -41.59 -20.66
N GLU A 147 2.70 -40.61 -20.98
CA GLU A 147 2.41 -40.25 -22.36
C GLU A 147 3.65 -39.76 -23.13
N ALA A 148 4.50 -38.94 -22.50
CA ALA A 148 5.75 -38.49 -23.09
C ALA A 148 6.76 -39.63 -23.25
N ILE A 149 6.83 -40.55 -22.28
CA ILE A 149 7.70 -41.74 -22.34
C ILE A 149 7.26 -42.65 -23.49
N ASN A 150 5.96 -42.91 -23.64
CA ASN A 150 5.43 -43.72 -24.71
C ASN A 150 5.71 -43.13 -26.10
N LEU A 151 5.57 -41.80 -26.23
CA LEU A 151 5.90 -41.12 -27.47
C LEU A 151 7.40 -41.15 -27.77
N ALA A 152 8.25 -40.97 -26.76
CA ALA A 152 9.70 -41.06 -26.91
C ALA A 152 10.11 -42.48 -27.40
N ASN A 153 9.55 -43.52 -26.81
CA ASN A 153 9.79 -44.91 -27.22
C ASN A 153 9.31 -45.20 -28.63
N ALA A 154 8.17 -44.66 -29.04
CA ALA A 154 7.65 -44.81 -30.39
C ALA A 154 8.51 -44.07 -31.43
N ASP A 155 9.02 -42.86 -31.06
CA ASP A 155 9.93 -42.08 -31.85
C ASP A 155 11.26 -42.82 -32.10
N HIS A 156 11.85 -43.41 -31.07
CA HIS A 156 13.06 -44.24 -31.16
C HIS A 156 12.87 -45.47 -32.05
N GLN A 157 11.68 -46.10 -32.07
CA GLN A 157 11.38 -47.23 -32.92
C GLN A 157 11.14 -46.83 -34.40
N SER A 158 10.66 -45.62 -34.65
CA SER A 158 10.37 -45.16 -36.02
C SER A 158 11.61 -44.63 -36.77
N VAL A 159 12.66 -44.25 -36.04
CA VAL A 159 13.91 -43.72 -36.59
C VAL A 159 14.91 -44.84 -36.81
N SER A 160 14.83 -45.47 -37.99
CA SER A 160 15.87 -46.37 -38.44
C SER A 160 17.20 -45.61 -38.58
N PHE A 161 18.09 -45.87 -37.66
CA PHE A 161 19.55 -45.86 -37.72
C PHE A 161 20.40 -44.60 -37.69
N ASN A 162 19.94 -43.32 -37.76
CA ASN A 162 20.97 -42.27 -37.82
C ASN A 162 20.75 -40.95 -37.09
N HIS A 163 19.65 -40.70 -36.38
CA HIS A 163 19.54 -39.50 -35.55
C HIS A 163 18.76 -39.85 -34.29
N GLY A 164 19.46 -39.85 -33.15
CA GLY A 164 18.80 -39.87 -31.84
C GLY A 164 17.74 -38.77 -31.80
N SER A 165 16.54 -39.11 -31.32
CA SER A 165 15.45 -38.13 -31.27
C SER A 165 15.84 -36.97 -30.37
N GLU A 166 16.23 -35.86 -30.94
CA GLU A 166 16.46 -34.61 -30.21
C GLU A 166 15.19 -34.09 -29.58
N ASN A 167 14.01 -34.55 -30.04
CA ASN A 167 12.71 -34.09 -29.59
C ASN A 167 12.44 -34.41 -28.11
N PHE A 168 12.84 -35.58 -27.62
CA PHE A 168 12.64 -36.02 -26.23
C PHE A 168 13.96 -36.15 -25.46
N ALA A 169 14.94 -35.28 -25.72
CA ALA A 169 16.23 -35.34 -25.07
C ALA A 169 16.16 -35.24 -23.54
N TYR A 170 15.10 -34.69 -23.00
CA TYR A 170 14.89 -34.46 -21.57
C TYR A 170 13.64 -35.18 -21.02
N VAL A 171 13.20 -36.27 -21.68
CA VAL A 171 12.11 -37.08 -21.15
C VAL A 171 12.48 -37.61 -19.76
N TRP A 172 11.50 -37.59 -18.88
CA TRP A 172 11.71 -37.96 -17.49
C TRP A 172 10.63 -38.97 -17.02
N ASP A 173 11.02 -39.85 -16.12
CA ASP A 173 10.20 -40.86 -15.49
C ASP A 173 10.08 -40.59 -13.99
N GLY A 174 9.04 -41.13 -13.36
CA GLY A 174 8.73 -40.99 -11.94
C GLY A 174 8.36 -39.54 -11.59
N SER A 175 8.70 -39.13 -10.38
CA SER A 175 8.47 -37.75 -9.90
C SER A 175 9.73 -36.91 -10.02
N LYS A 176 9.59 -35.69 -10.52
CA LYS A 176 10.71 -34.73 -10.65
C LYS A 176 10.35 -33.42 -9.99
N VAL A 177 11.28 -32.93 -9.15
CA VAL A 177 11.16 -31.65 -8.46
C VAL A 177 12.00 -30.60 -9.20
N ARG A 178 11.40 -29.43 -9.49
CA ARG A 178 12.06 -28.31 -10.18
C ARG A 178 11.77 -27.02 -9.44
N LEU A 179 12.75 -26.12 -9.42
CA LEU A 179 12.54 -24.78 -8.94
C LEU A 179 11.67 -24.02 -9.95
N VAL A 180 10.71 -23.24 -9.46
CA VAL A 180 9.87 -22.37 -10.27
C VAL A 180 10.00 -20.92 -9.80
N GLY A 181 10.17 -20.00 -10.75
CA GLY A 181 10.04 -18.56 -10.54
C GLY A 181 8.68 -18.10 -11.06
N ARG A 182 7.99 -17.23 -10.31
CA ARG A 182 6.66 -16.71 -10.66
C ARG A 182 6.63 -15.19 -10.68
N LEU A 183 5.92 -14.66 -11.69
CA LEU A 183 5.46 -13.26 -11.73
C LEU A 183 3.98 -13.24 -12.09
N GLY A 184 3.21 -12.35 -11.48
CA GLY A 184 1.79 -12.28 -11.77
C GLY A 184 1.15 -10.95 -11.41
N ALA A 185 -0.10 -10.81 -11.86
CA ALA A 185 -0.97 -9.69 -11.56
C ALA A 185 -2.37 -10.21 -11.24
N ASN A 186 -3.08 -9.46 -10.39
CA ASN A 186 -4.46 -9.75 -10.06
C ASN A 186 -5.33 -8.49 -10.04
N VAL A 187 -6.62 -8.70 -10.31
CA VAL A 187 -7.66 -7.70 -10.10
C VAL A 187 -8.68 -8.31 -9.14
N ASP A 188 -8.87 -7.66 -8.00
CA ASP A 188 -9.83 -8.08 -6.98
C ASP A 188 -11.03 -7.12 -6.96
N PHE A 189 -12.23 -7.67 -7.05
CA PHE A 189 -13.51 -6.99 -6.93
C PHE A 189 -14.07 -7.23 -5.53
N ARG A 190 -14.13 -6.18 -4.72
CA ARG A 190 -14.67 -6.26 -3.37
C ARG A 190 -16.19 -6.48 -3.42
N ILE A 191 -16.67 -7.58 -2.82
CA ILE A 191 -18.08 -7.87 -2.63
C ILE A 191 -18.56 -7.26 -1.30
N ASN A 192 -17.80 -7.50 -0.23
CA ASN A 192 -17.99 -6.92 1.10
C ASN A 192 -16.65 -6.92 1.86
N ASP A 193 -16.65 -6.67 3.18
CA ASP A 193 -15.42 -6.59 3.99
C ASP A 193 -14.69 -7.94 4.08
N ALA A 194 -15.44 -9.04 4.03
CA ALA A 194 -14.90 -10.38 4.15
C ALA A 194 -14.57 -11.02 2.79
N PHE A 195 -15.34 -10.74 1.73
CA PHE A 195 -15.25 -11.45 0.46
C PHE A 195 -14.88 -10.55 -0.72
N SER A 196 -13.98 -11.05 -1.57
CA SER A 196 -13.65 -10.48 -2.87
C SER A 196 -13.64 -11.57 -3.94
N LEU A 197 -14.06 -11.22 -5.15
CA LEU A 197 -13.88 -12.02 -6.36
C LEU A 197 -12.59 -11.56 -7.03
N GLY A 198 -11.70 -12.50 -7.38
CA GLY A 198 -10.40 -12.18 -7.98
C GLY A 198 -10.22 -12.84 -9.35
N ILE A 199 -9.56 -12.10 -10.26
CA ILE A 199 -8.99 -12.63 -11.49
C ILE A 199 -7.48 -12.52 -11.34
N GLU A 200 -6.75 -13.59 -11.62
CA GLU A 200 -5.28 -13.63 -11.53
C GLU A 200 -4.71 -14.19 -12.83
N VAL A 201 -3.63 -13.58 -13.30
CA VAL A 201 -2.78 -14.11 -14.36
C VAL A 201 -1.35 -14.19 -13.86
N ASN A 202 -0.67 -15.31 -14.11
CA ASN A 202 0.72 -15.45 -13.73
C ASN A 202 1.53 -16.22 -14.78
N ALA A 203 2.82 -15.89 -14.87
CA ALA A 203 3.82 -16.53 -15.70
C ALA A 203 4.81 -17.26 -14.78
N ASN A 204 5.12 -18.49 -15.12
CA ASN A 204 5.99 -19.36 -14.33
C ASN A 204 7.11 -19.87 -15.23
N VAL A 205 8.34 -19.79 -14.74
CA VAL A 205 9.54 -20.23 -15.45
C VAL A 205 10.25 -21.33 -14.66
N LEU A 206 10.65 -22.38 -15.37
CA LEU A 206 11.36 -23.54 -14.84
C LEU A 206 12.57 -23.87 -15.72
N SER A 207 13.30 -24.95 -15.35
CA SER A 207 14.36 -25.48 -16.17
C SER A 207 13.82 -26.11 -17.46
N ASP A 208 14.65 -26.15 -18.50
CA ASP A 208 14.40 -26.75 -19.83
C ASP A 208 14.10 -28.27 -19.81
N HIS A 209 13.84 -28.85 -18.64
CA HIS A 209 13.50 -30.27 -18.49
C HIS A 209 12.02 -30.49 -18.15
N TYR A 210 11.23 -29.43 -18.07
CA TYR A 210 9.86 -29.53 -17.58
C TYR A 210 8.93 -30.18 -18.61
N ASN A 211 9.04 -29.79 -19.87
CA ASN A 211 8.21 -30.27 -20.95
C ASN A 211 8.79 -31.50 -21.70
N SER A 212 9.80 -32.18 -21.12
CA SER A 212 10.48 -33.37 -21.70
C SER A 212 11.28 -33.09 -22.98
N LYS A 213 11.39 -31.87 -23.44
CA LYS A 213 12.04 -31.44 -24.68
C LYS A 213 13.30 -30.64 -24.39
N LYS A 214 14.18 -30.50 -25.37
CA LYS A 214 15.36 -29.67 -25.28
C LYS A 214 15.20 -28.45 -26.17
N ALA A 215 15.02 -27.27 -25.59
CA ALA A 215 14.94 -26.00 -26.31
C ALA A 215 16.17 -25.09 -26.07
N GLY A 216 16.97 -25.37 -25.04
CA GLY A 216 18.13 -24.57 -24.67
C GLY A 216 17.78 -23.29 -23.90
N ASN A 217 16.53 -23.14 -23.47
CA ASN A 217 16.03 -22.05 -22.65
C ASN A 217 15.08 -22.60 -21.56
N GLY A 218 14.67 -21.74 -20.62
CA GLY A 218 13.71 -22.16 -19.60
C GLY A 218 12.32 -22.43 -20.15
N ASP A 219 11.67 -23.43 -19.59
CA ASP A 219 10.27 -23.75 -19.89
C ASP A 219 9.32 -22.79 -19.19
N TRP A 220 8.24 -22.42 -19.86
CA TRP A 220 7.24 -21.48 -19.35
C TRP A 220 5.85 -22.09 -19.35
N TYR A 221 5.09 -21.80 -18.28
CA TYR A 221 3.65 -21.96 -18.29
C TYR A 221 2.94 -20.73 -17.72
N PHE A 222 1.75 -20.46 -18.19
CA PHE A 222 0.94 -19.31 -17.84
C PHE A 222 -0.39 -19.79 -17.26
N ASN A 223 -0.82 -19.19 -16.16
CA ASN A 223 -2.11 -19.47 -15.55
C ASN A 223 -3.04 -18.27 -15.69
N ALA A 224 -4.31 -18.54 -16.01
CA ALA A 224 -5.41 -17.59 -15.91
C ALA A 224 -6.47 -18.17 -14.98
N LEU A 225 -6.70 -17.51 -13.84
CA LEU A 225 -7.47 -18.04 -12.72
C LEU A 225 -8.55 -17.04 -12.32
N VAL A 226 -9.70 -17.56 -11.89
CA VAL A 226 -10.77 -16.81 -11.24
C VAL A 226 -11.12 -17.49 -9.93
N GLY A 227 -11.42 -16.72 -8.90
CA GLY A 227 -11.73 -17.31 -7.61
C GLY A 227 -12.15 -16.31 -6.55
N VAL A 228 -12.31 -16.82 -5.35
CA VAL A 228 -12.80 -16.07 -4.21
C VAL A 228 -11.71 -15.98 -3.15
N ARG A 229 -11.57 -14.77 -2.59
CA ARG A 229 -10.76 -14.50 -1.40
C ARG A 229 -11.67 -14.21 -0.23
N TYR A 230 -11.36 -14.82 0.92
CA TYR A 230 -12.00 -14.58 2.20
C TYR A 230 -10.98 -14.00 3.19
N ASN A 231 -11.23 -12.78 3.66
CA ASN A 231 -10.42 -12.11 4.68
C ASN A 231 -10.88 -12.55 6.07
N ILE A 232 -9.94 -12.96 6.90
CA ILE A 232 -10.20 -13.46 8.26
C ILE A 232 -10.11 -12.28 9.24
N GLY A 233 -11.23 -11.96 9.88
CA GLY A 233 -11.34 -10.86 10.83
C GLY A 233 -11.58 -9.49 10.17
N LYS A 234 -11.41 -8.43 10.95
CA LYS A 234 -11.63 -7.05 10.47
C LYS A 234 -10.40 -6.55 9.72
N THR A 235 -10.56 -6.16 8.47
CA THR A 235 -9.49 -5.64 7.60
C THR A 235 -9.16 -4.18 7.89
N TYR A 236 -10.07 -3.46 8.54
CA TYR A 236 -9.89 -2.07 8.97
C TYR A 236 -10.76 -1.74 10.18
N SER A 237 -10.45 -0.61 10.79
CA SER A 237 -11.28 0.07 11.78
C SER A 237 -11.52 1.51 11.34
N THR A 238 -12.57 2.13 11.91
CA THR A 238 -12.89 3.52 11.62
C THR A 238 -12.59 4.38 12.84
N ARG A 239 -11.98 5.55 12.61
CA ARG A 239 -11.79 6.59 13.60
C ARG A 239 -12.54 7.84 13.16
N THR A 240 -13.46 8.31 13.98
CA THR A 240 -14.14 9.57 13.72
C THR A 240 -13.28 10.71 14.24
N ILE A 241 -12.83 11.59 13.35
CA ILE A 241 -12.19 12.85 13.73
C ILE A 241 -13.32 13.88 13.84
N THR A 242 -13.71 14.19 15.07
CA THR A 242 -14.64 15.29 15.33
C THR A 242 -13.83 16.59 15.23
N PRO A 243 -14.17 17.52 14.35
CA PRO A 243 -13.57 18.85 14.38
C PRO A 243 -13.81 19.50 15.76
N PRO A 244 -12.89 20.28 16.31
CA PRO A 244 -13.15 21.03 17.53
C PRO A 244 -14.40 21.90 17.31
N ALA A 245 -15.28 21.92 18.31
CA ALA A 245 -16.51 22.72 18.25
C ALA A 245 -16.17 24.18 17.93
N PRO A 246 -16.97 24.85 17.07
CA PRO A 246 -16.73 26.24 16.71
C PRO A 246 -16.72 27.15 17.95
N VAL A 247 -15.72 28.00 18.01
CA VAL A 247 -15.53 28.98 19.11
C VAL A 247 -16.50 30.20 18.95
N GLU A 248 -17.62 30.05 18.29
CA GLU A 248 -18.51 31.18 17.96
C GLU A 248 -19.30 31.78 19.15
N LYS A 249 -19.38 31.08 20.29
CA LYS A 249 -20.18 31.62 21.42
C LYS A 249 -19.41 32.47 22.43
N ILE A 250 -18.09 32.62 22.29
CA ILE A 250 -17.30 33.42 23.23
C ILE A 250 -17.14 34.86 22.76
N VAL A 251 -17.21 35.12 21.44
CA VAL A 251 -16.98 36.46 20.89
C VAL A 251 -18.18 37.41 21.14
N GLU A 252 -19.42 36.94 21.07
CA GLU A 252 -20.60 37.81 21.30
C GLU A 252 -20.75 38.25 22.77
N ARG A 253 -20.32 37.43 23.73
CA ARG A 253 -20.38 37.84 25.17
C ARG A 253 -19.28 38.81 25.60
N ILE A 254 -18.23 38.94 24.81
CA ILE A 254 -17.11 39.87 25.13
C ILE A 254 -17.41 41.24 24.52
N VAL A 255 -18.17 41.35 23.45
CA VAL A 255 -18.48 42.63 22.80
C VAL A 255 -19.52 43.45 23.56
N GLU A 256 -20.52 42.83 24.18
CA GLU A 256 -21.51 43.56 24.99
C GLU A 256 -21.00 44.10 26.34
N LYS A 257 -19.81 43.67 26.78
CA LYS A 257 -19.24 44.05 28.10
C LYS A 257 -18.12 45.11 28.01
N ILE A 258 -17.80 45.60 26.82
CA ILE A 258 -16.68 46.55 26.59
C ILE A 258 -17.16 48.03 26.49
N VAL A 259 -18.45 48.32 26.61
CA VAL A 259 -18.96 49.71 26.39
C VAL A 259 -18.99 50.61 27.60
N GLU A 260 -18.68 50.16 28.81
CA GLU A 260 -18.55 51.08 29.95
C GLU A 260 -17.50 50.66 30.96
N VAL A 261 -16.22 51.07 30.77
CA VAL A 261 -15.31 51.32 31.91
C VAL A 261 -14.33 52.46 31.54
N PRO A 262 -14.19 53.51 32.34
CA PRO A 262 -13.27 54.61 32.12
C PRO A 262 -11.83 54.13 32.40
N ALA A 263 -10.88 54.73 31.68
CA ALA A 263 -9.44 54.50 31.77
C ALA A 263 -8.97 54.55 33.23
N LYS A 264 -8.46 53.40 33.74
CA LYS A 264 -7.54 53.35 34.87
C LYS A 264 -6.45 52.29 34.62
N THR A 265 -5.24 52.82 34.50
CA THR A 265 -3.94 52.32 35.02
C THR A 265 -3.77 50.81 35.17
N ASP A 266 -2.83 50.32 34.35
CA ASP A 266 -1.84 49.26 34.61
C ASP A 266 -2.10 48.32 35.81
N GLU A 267 -2.86 47.24 35.58
CA GLU A 267 -2.67 46.01 36.33
C GLU A 267 -2.23 44.93 35.37
N ARG A 268 -0.93 44.59 35.39
CA ARG A 268 -0.34 43.44 34.70
C ARG A 268 -1.07 42.17 35.10
N VAL A 269 -1.82 41.55 34.20
CA VAL A 269 -2.41 40.23 34.41
C VAL A 269 -1.24 39.24 34.52
N LYS A 270 -0.96 38.79 35.73
CA LYS A 270 0.09 37.82 36.05
C LYS A 270 -0.10 36.50 35.33
N GLY A 271 0.97 36.01 34.62
CA GLY A 271 1.22 34.59 34.36
C GLY A 271 0.35 33.92 33.31
N GLY A 272 0.44 34.31 32.06
CA GLY A 272 -0.14 33.50 30.95
C GLY A 272 0.75 32.31 30.60
N LYS A 273 0.12 31.13 30.30
CA LYS A 273 0.80 29.95 29.76
C LYS A 273 0.03 29.44 28.55
N LEU A 274 0.75 29.20 27.44
CA LEU A 274 0.20 28.66 26.20
C LEU A 274 0.98 27.44 25.78
N ARG A 275 0.29 26.35 25.45
CA ARG A 275 0.88 25.15 24.84
C ARG A 275 0.26 24.90 23.46
N ARG A 276 1.12 24.66 22.45
CA ARG A 276 0.68 24.29 21.08
C ARG A 276 1.55 23.18 20.54
N GLU A 277 0.92 22.28 19.77
CA GLU A 277 1.54 21.11 19.15
C GLU A 277 1.54 21.28 17.64
N VAL A 278 2.74 21.24 17.01
CA VAL A 278 2.94 21.25 15.56
C VAL A 278 3.27 19.82 15.11
N PHE A 279 2.33 19.15 14.44
CA PHE A 279 2.47 17.78 13.98
C PHE A 279 3.11 17.68 12.61
N PHE A 280 3.82 16.56 12.37
CA PHE A 280 4.55 16.30 11.14
C PHE A 280 4.21 14.93 10.54
N THR A 281 4.23 14.86 9.22
CA THR A 281 4.15 13.60 8.49
C THR A 281 5.41 12.75 8.73
N ILE A 282 5.27 11.41 8.63
CA ILE A 282 6.37 10.45 8.77
C ILE A 282 7.58 10.85 7.90
N GLY A 283 8.77 10.86 8.49
CA GLY A 283 10.02 11.22 7.82
C GLY A 283 10.13 12.67 7.31
N LYS A 284 9.16 13.55 7.61
CA LYS A 284 9.14 14.95 7.18
C LYS A 284 9.28 15.92 8.35
N ASN A 285 9.82 17.12 8.02
CA ASN A 285 9.90 18.30 8.89
C ASN A 285 9.24 19.54 8.25
N LYS A 286 8.41 19.34 7.21
CA LYS A 286 7.65 20.41 6.57
C LYS A 286 6.43 20.73 7.44
N ILE A 287 6.26 22.01 7.80
CA ILE A 287 5.12 22.51 8.56
C ILE A 287 3.88 22.50 7.66
N SER A 288 2.77 21.98 8.18
CA SER A 288 1.45 21.99 7.53
C SER A 288 0.77 23.37 7.72
N GLN A 289 -0.35 23.62 7.00
CA GLN A 289 -1.14 24.84 7.19
C GLN A 289 -1.67 24.94 8.63
N ASP A 290 -2.14 23.83 9.23
CA ASP A 290 -2.53 23.79 10.65
C ASP A 290 -1.35 24.14 11.57
N GLY A 291 -0.15 23.60 11.28
CA GLY A 291 1.08 23.93 12.00
C GLY A 291 1.40 25.42 11.95
N PHE A 292 1.24 26.09 10.81
CA PHE A 292 1.41 27.55 10.68
C PHE A 292 0.40 28.34 11.52
N ASN A 293 -0.85 27.86 11.61
CA ASN A 293 -1.87 28.48 12.45
C ASN A 293 -1.51 28.35 13.95
N LYS A 294 -1.03 27.18 14.38
CA LYS A 294 -0.57 26.96 15.76
C LYS A 294 0.63 27.83 16.13
N ILE A 295 1.58 27.99 15.20
CA ILE A 295 2.72 28.89 15.38
C ILE A 295 2.24 30.34 15.49
N GLN A 296 1.23 30.75 14.69
CA GLN A 296 0.68 32.11 14.80
C GLN A 296 0.08 32.37 16.17
N GLU A 297 -0.65 31.41 16.75
CA GLU A 297 -1.18 31.55 18.11
C GLU A 297 -0.06 31.74 19.17
N VAL A 298 1.11 31.07 18.98
CA VAL A 298 2.29 31.28 19.84
C VAL A 298 2.86 32.67 19.63
N VAL A 299 2.97 33.15 18.40
CA VAL A 299 3.44 34.50 18.06
C VAL A 299 2.55 35.57 18.70
N ASP A 300 1.24 35.42 18.61
CA ASP A 300 0.28 36.37 19.19
C ASP A 300 0.38 36.41 20.71
N PHE A 301 0.54 35.24 21.34
CA PHE A 301 0.82 35.17 22.78
C PHE A 301 2.14 35.87 23.14
N MET A 302 3.23 35.61 22.43
CA MET A 302 4.54 36.20 22.66
C MET A 302 4.58 37.73 22.44
N LYS A 303 3.73 38.23 21.54
CA LYS A 303 3.54 39.68 21.31
C LYS A 303 2.71 40.31 22.42
N LYS A 304 1.70 39.62 22.93
CA LYS A 304 0.87 40.07 24.04
C LYS A 304 1.66 40.14 25.36
N TYR A 305 2.63 39.21 25.53
CA TYR A 305 3.49 39.11 26.70
C TYR A 305 4.97 39.32 26.30
N PRO A 306 5.49 40.57 26.30
CA PRO A 306 6.84 40.86 25.81
C PRO A 306 7.97 40.14 26.57
N GLU A 307 7.77 39.83 27.87
CA GLU A 307 8.75 39.14 28.72
C GLU A 307 8.63 37.60 28.66
N ALA A 308 7.60 37.08 28.01
CA ALA A 308 7.40 35.64 27.89
C ALA A 308 8.52 34.97 27.07
N THR A 309 8.87 33.75 27.46
CA THR A 309 9.77 32.87 26.72
C THR A 309 8.99 31.68 26.18
N VAL A 310 9.42 31.12 25.03
CA VAL A 310 8.81 29.89 24.46
C VAL A 310 9.84 28.78 24.41
N THR A 311 9.48 27.62 24.99
CA THR A 311 10.26 26.38 24.86
C THR A 311 9.74 25.60 23.67
N VAL A 312 10.61 25.32 22.70
CA VAL A 312 10.32 24.58 21.46
C VAL A 312 11.02 23.22 21.53
N THR A 313 10.28 22.14 21.75
CA THR A 313 10.85 20.80 21.91
C THR A 313 10.38 19.87 20.79
N GLY A 314 11.33 19.35 20.01
CA GLY A 314 11.07 18.40 18.92
C GLY A 314 11.06 16.95 19.42
N TYR A 315 10.16 16.14 18.85
CA TYR A 315 9.99 14.71 19.13
C TYR A 315 9.88 13.91 17.85
N ALA A 316 10.18 12.63 17.95
CA ALA A 316 9.98 11.63 16.91
C ALA A 316 9.28 10.40 17.49
N ASP A 317 8.48 9.74 16.67
CA ASP A 317 7.83 8.47 17.05
C ASP A 317 8.87 7.36 17.22
N ARG A 318 8.56 6.39 18.10
CA ARG A 318 9.44 5.24 18.36
C ARG A 318 9.24 4.11 17.34
N GLY A 319 8.09 4.07 16.67
CA GLY A 319 7.68 2.99 15.77
C GLY A 319 8.37 3.03 14.41
N THR A 320 9.05 4.15 14.05
CA THR A 320 9.69 4.29 12.75
C THR A 320 11.09 4.88 12.84
N GLY A 321 11.99 4.41 11.95
CA GLY A 321 13.36 4.89 11.88
C GLY A 321 14.28 4.38 13.01
N SER A 322 15.59 4.57 12.82
CA SER A 322 16.59 4.27 13.85
C SER A 322 16.68 5.39 14.90
N ALA A 323 17.20 5.11 16.10
CA ALA A 323 17.39 6.11 17.14
C ALA A 323 18.19 7.34 16.64
N LYS A 324 19.27 7.11 15.88
CA LYS A 324 20.09 8.17 15.27
C LYS A 324 19.31 9.01 14.23
N PHE A 325 18.42 8.37 13.47
CA PHE A 325 17.54 9.09 12.55
C PHE A 325 16.51 9.92 13.32
N ASN A 326 15.91 9.33 14.36
CA ASN A 326 14.89 9.98 15.19
C ASN A 326 15.44 11.18 15.95
N ASP A 327 16.69 11.13 16.42
CA ASP A 327 17.36 12.30 17.02
C ASP A 327 17.52 13.43 16.02
N ARG A 328 17.94 13.13 14.79
CA ARG A 328 18.11 14.15 13.73
C ARG A 328 16.79 14.76 13.25
N ILE A 329 15.76 13.92 13.05
CA ILE A 329 14.46 14.43 12.55
C ILE A 329 13.75 15.26 13.61
N ALA A 330 13.83 14.87 14.88
CA ALA A 330 13.28 15.64 15.98
C ALA A 330 13.95 17.00 16.13
N ALA A 331 15.30 17.07 16.02
CA ALA A 331 16.02 18.32 16.00
C ALA A 331 15.59 19.22 14.83
N ARG A 332 15.53 18.67 13.60
CA ARG A 332 15.07 19.42 12.41
C ARG A 332 13.64 19.94 12.55
N ARG A 333 12.76 19.21 13.22
CA ARG A 333 11.38 19.65 13.50
C ARG A 333 11.35 20.85 14.45
N ALA A 334 12.19 20.83 15.49
CA ALA A 334 12.37 21.99 16.35
C ALA A 334 12.98 23.19 15.60
N ASP A 335 13.99 22.95 14.73
CA ASP A 335 14.65 23.99 13.94
C ASP A 335 13.68 24.73 13.02
N VAL A 336 12.81 24.02 12.30
CA VAL A 336 11.86 24.67 11.37
C VAL A 336 10.80 25.49 12.12
N VAL A 337 10.38 25.06 13.32
CA VAL A 337 9.44 25.82 14.15
C VAL A 337 10.12 27.04 14.75
N GLU A 338 11.35 26.93 15.27
CA GLU A 338 12.15 28.07 15.73
C GLU A 338 12.34 29.11 14.60
N THR A 339 12.74 28.64 13.41
CA THR A 339 12.94 29.52 12.24
C THR A 339 11.65 30.28 11.89
N GLU A 340 10.51 29.61 11.94
CA GLU A 340 9.21 30.22 11.63
C GLU A 340 8.81 31.27 12.69
N LEU A 341 9.08 31.01 13.99
CA LEU A 341 8.85 31.98 15.06
C LEU A 341 9.71 33.23 14.86
N VAL A 342 11.00 33.06 14.51
CA VAL A 342 11.91 34.17 14.23
C VAL A 342 11.44 34.94 13.01
N ASN A 343 11.05 34.30 11.91
CA ASN A 343 10.52 34.92 10.70
C ASN A 343 9.28 35.78 10.97
N ARG A 344 8.49 35.43 12.01
CA ARG A 344 7.30 36.19 12.46
C ARG A 344 7.61 37.24 13.51
N GLY A 345 8.88 37.48 13.78
CA GLY A 345 9.34 38.59 14.59
C GLY A 345 9.52 38.27 16.08
N ILE A 346 9.61 37.01 16.47
CA ILE A 346 9.99 36.63 17.85
C ILE A 346 11.53 36.64 17.95
N ALA A 347 12.06 37.40 18.90
CA ALA A 347 13.49 37.48 19.13
C ALA A 347 14.07 36.14 19.59
N ARG A 348 15.24 35.76 19.08
CA ARG A 348 15.81 34.42 19.25
C ARG A 348 16.17 34.08 20.71
N ASP A 349 16.55 35.06 21.48
CA ASP A 349 16.86 34.99 22.92
C ASP A 349 15.63 34.64 23.77
N ARG A 350 14.44 34.85 23.22
CA ARG A 350 13.15 34.42 23.83
C ARG A 350 12.72 32.99 23.45
N ILE A 351 13.51 32.28 22.65
CA ILE A 351 13.20 30.93 22.19
C ILE A 351 14.20 29.94 22.78
N ILE A 352 13.71 29.00 23.59
CA ILE A 352 14.52 27.95 24.19
C ILE A 352 14.27 26.65 23.39
N LYS A 353 15.24 26.26 22.55
CA LYS A 353 15.10 25.08 21.68
C LYS A 353 15.68 23.82 22.33
N SER A 354 14.97 22.69 22.17
CA SER A 354 15.45 21.38 22.60
C SER A 354 14.92 20.26 21.68
N SER A 355 15.48 19.06 21.80
CA SER A 355 15.05 17.87 21.08
C SER A 355 15.19 16.64 21.98
N LYS A 356 14.19 15.74 21.96
CA LYS A 356 14.16 14.50 22.76
C LYS A 356 14.26 13.23 21.89
N GLY A 357 14.34 13.37 20.56
CA GLY A 357 14.34 12.22 19.66
C GLY A 357 13.10 11.36 19.86
N SER A 358 13.28 10.05 19.90
CA SER A 358 12.24 9.07 20.26
C SER A 358 12.34 8.56 21.69
N ARG A 359 13.20 9.14 22.53
CA ARG A 359 13.41 8.72 23.93
C ARG A 359 12.23 9.07 24.82
N VAL A 360 11.57 10.16 24.54
CA VAL A 360 10.36 10.61 25.24
C VAL A 360 9.19 10.58 24.27
N GLN A 361 8.08 9.97 24.69
CA GLN A 361 6.85 9.88 23.90
C GLN A 361 5.76 10.67 24.64
N PRO A 362 5.50 11.94 24.27
CA PRO A 362 4.52 12.78 24.95
C PRO A 362 3.07 12.33 24.76
N PHE A 363 2.80 11.43 23.79
CA PHE A 363 1.49 10.89 23.49
C PHE A 363 1.52 9.35 23.50
N ASN A 364 0.41 8.74 23.90
CA ASN A 364 0.24 7.28 23.87
C ASN A 364 0.17 6.73 22.46
N ASP A 365 -0.40 7.50 21.52
CA ASP A 365 -0.41 7.15 20.10
C ASP A 365 0.97 7.41 19.50
N ASN A 366 1.56 6.38 18.88
CA ASN A 366 2.90 6.44 18.29
C ASN A 366 3.02 7.57 17.25
N ASP A 367 2.01 7.73 16.40
CA ASP A 367 2.01 8.67 15.29
C ASP A 367 1.95 10.13 15.73
N MET A 368 1.29 10.39 16.86
CA MET A 368 1.21 11.71 17.49
C MET A 368 2.55 12.18 18.06
N ASN A 369 3.53 11.29 18.21
CA ASN A 369 4.87 11.65 18.66
C ASN A 369 5.76 12.26 17.56
N ARG A 370 5.25 12.37 16.32
CA ARG A 370 5.87 13.17 15.25
C ARG A 370 5.49 14.64 15.40
N VAL A 371 6.01 15.29 16.43
CA VAL A 371 5.52 16.59 16.90
C VAL A 371 6.64 17.51 17.37
N THR A 372 6.41 18.82 17.29
CA THR A 372 7.13 19.85 18.05
C THR A 372 6.15 20.51 18.99
N ILE A 373 6.45 20.51 20.29
CA ILE A 373 5.63 21.12 21.33
C ILE A 373 6.22 22.48 21.67
N CYS A 374 5.42 23.53 21.56
CA CYS A 374 5.72 24.89 21.95
C CYS A 374 5.01 25.20 23.27
N ILE A 375 5.77 25.58 24.31
CA ILE A 375 5.23 26.03 25.59
C ILE A 375 5.75 27.45 25.81
N ALA A 376 4.85 28.43 25.68
CA ALA A 376 5.14 29.83 25.97
C ALA A 376 4.66 30.17 27.38
N GLU A 377 5.50 30.81 28.18
CA GLU A 377 5.22 31.19 29.55
C GLU A 377 5.68 32.61 29.81
N ASP A 378 4.82 33.40 30.42
CA ASP A 378 5.15 34.68 31.03
C ASP A 378 5.60 34.47 32.48
N LYS A 379 6.88 34.74 32.72
CA LYS A 379 7.52 34.52 34.03
C LYS A 379 7.44 35.78 34.89
N ILE A 380 6.26 36.16 35.34
CA ILE A 380 6.13 37.18 36.35
C ILE A 380 5.48 36.60 37.60
#